data_17bec1e2f74b41081bb2fad131fc9460
#
_entry.id   17bec1e2f74b41081bb2fad131fc9460
#
_cell.length_a   1.000
_cell.length_b   1.000
_cell.length_c   1.000
_cell.angle_alpha   90.00
_cell.angle_beta   90.00
_cell.angle_gamma   90.00
#
_symmetry.space_group_name_H-M   'P 1'
#
loop_
_entity.id
_entity.type
_entity.pdbx_description
1 polymer ?
#
loop_
_entity_poly.entity_id
_entity_poly.type
_entity_poly.pdbx_seq_one_letter_code
_entity_poly.pdbx_strand_id
1 'polypeptide(L)'
;MTDVPSAAVARAETPRNQWWDVWDQFKTHKGALVGLAVFLLIVLAVVIGPWIWRLDPTFVEPNAADMIKSRNQGPSLAHPFGTDQLGRDLLARMMAGGKVSLAVGMTAMLLSLVLGTAIGVIAGYFKRLDGPLMRFTDLFLALPLLPLLLLMVTLFRESLAQRFGPELGTFLLIALYDFRRVLR
;
A
#
# COMPACT_ATOMS: atom_id res chain seq x y z
N MET A 1 49.24 -49.49 -11.92
CA MET A 1 49.25 -48.42 -10.93
C MET A 1 48.48 -47.27 -11.58
N THR A 2 47.24 -47.22 -11.32
CA THR A 2 46.31 -46.19 -11.86
C THR A 2 46.11 -45.18 -10.77
N ASP A 3 46.69 -43.98 -10.94
CA ASP A 3 46.51 -42.84 -10.07
C ASP A 3 45.04 -42.37 -10.15
N VAL A 4 44.33 -42.59 -9.07
CA VAL A 4 43.01 -41.99 -8.86
C VAL A 4 43.25 -40.53 -8.55
N PRO A 5 42.76 -39.59 -9.38
CA PRO A 5 42.89 -38.18 -9.04
C PRO A 5 42.11 -37.90 -7.75
N SER A 6 42.83 -37.40 -6.75
CA SER A 6 42.31 -36.93 -5.49
C SER A 6 41.13 -36.02 -5.77
N ALA A 7 39.93 -36.52 -5.48
CA ALA A 7 38.70 -35.73 -5.55
C ALA A 7 38.94 -34.47 -4.74
N ALA A 8 38.91 -33.34 -5.41
CA ALA A 8 38.93 -32.04 -4.81
C ALA A 8 37.82 -32.03 -3.73
N VAL A 9 38.26 -31.98 -2.48
CA VAL A 9 37.38 -31.84 -1.33
C VAL A 9 36.54 -30.58 -1.59
N ALA A 10 35.31 -30.81 -2.04
CA ALA A 10 34.35 -29.74 -2.15
C ALA A 10 34.29 -29.09 -0.75
N ARG A 11 34.86 -27.90 -0.63
CA ARG A 11 34.73 -27.08 0.59
C ARG A 11 33.24 -26.98 0.81
N ALA A 12 32.75 -27.62 1.86
CA ALA A 12 31.41 -27.45 2.35
C ALA A 12 31.29 -25.96 2.69
N GLU A 13 30.68 -25.21 1.78
CA GLU A 13 30.35 -23.82 2.03
C GLU A 13 29.44 -23.82 3.26
N THR A 14 29.90 -23.20 4.33
CA THR A 14 29.08 -23.00 5.51
C THR A 14 27.76 -22.39 5.05
N PRO A 15 26.61 -22.93 5.48
CA PRO A 15 25.31 -22.41 5.03
C PRO A 15 25.22 -20.95 5.42
N ARG A 16 25.44 -20.07 4.47
CA ARG A 16 25.23 -18.63 4.64
C ARG A 16 23.75 -18.42 4.92
N ASN A 17 23.44 -17.56 5.86
CA ASN A 17 22.06 -17.20 6.17
C ASN A 17 21.47 -16.56 4.92
N GLN A 18 20.38 -17.11 4.38
CA GLN A 18 19.70 -16.67 3.15
C GLN A 18 19.39 -15.16 3.15
N TRP A 19 19.15 -14.58 4.32
CA TRP A 19 18.91 -13.16 4.48
C TRP A 19 20.10 -12.28 4.12
N TRP A 20 21.32 -12.74 4.40
CA TRP A 20 22.55 -12.02 4.03
C TRP A 20 22.78 -12.06 2.52
N ASP A 21 22.51 -13.18 1.88
CA ASP A 21 22.67 -13.30 0.42
C ASP A 21 21.66 -12.42 -0.31
N VAL A 22 20.40 -12.38 0.15
CA VAL A 22 19.37 -11.48 -0.37
C VAL A 22 19.77 -10.02 -0.19
N TRP A 23 20.31 -9.66 0.99
CA TRP A 23 20.76 -8.31 1.27
C TRP A 23 21.97 -7.90 0.41
N ASP A 24 22.95 -8.78 0.21
CA ASP A 24 24.10 -8.54 -0.64
C ASP A 24 23.69 -8.38 -2.11
N GLN A 25 22.76 -9.19 -2.58
CA GLN A 25 22.19 -9.06 -3.92
C GLN A 25 21.39 -7.76 -4.09
N PHE A 26 20.64 -7.37 -3.08
CA PHE A 26 19.89 -6.12 -3.10
C PHE A 26 20.82 -4.89 -3.20
N LYS A 27 21.91 -4.87 -2.44
CA LYS A 27 22.88 -3.76 -2.46
C LYS A 27 23.59 -3.58 -3.81
N THR A 28 23.75 -4.67 -4.57
CA THR A 28 24.38 -4.61 -5.89
C THR A 28 23.46 -4.02 -6.95
N HIS A 29 22.16 -4.03 -6.73
CA HIS A 29 21.15 -3.51 -7.64
C HIS A 29 20.95 -2.01 -7.45
N LYS A 30 21.63 -1.18 -8.24
CA LYS A 30 21.50 0.30 -8.17
C LYS A 30 20.06 0.79 -8.32
N GLY A 31 19.28 0.18 -9.22
CA GLY A 31 17.86 0.51 -9.40
C GLY A 31 17.01 0.23 -8.16
N ALA A 32 17.27 -0.88 -7.45
CA ALA A 32 16.57 -1.21 -6.22
C ALA A 32 16.89 -0.22 -5.08
N LEU A 33 18.15 0.19 -4.96
CA LEU A 33 18.57 1.20 -3.98
C LEU A 33 17.93 2.56 -4.25
N VAL A 34 17.92 3.00 -5.51
CA VAL A 34 17.26 4.27 -5.90
C VAL A 34 15.75 4.18 -5.62
N GLY A 35 15.10 3.09 -6.01
CA GLY A 35 13.68 2.88 -5.75
C GLY A 35 13.35 2.89 -4.25
N LEU A 36 14.15 2.22 -3.43
CA LEU A 36 14.01 2.24 -1.98
C LEU A 36 14.21 3.65 -1.41
N ALA A 37 15.23 4.36 -1.87
CA ALA A 37 15.51 5.73 -1.40
C ALA A 37 14.35 6.69 -1.72
N VAL A 38 13.82 6.64 -2.95
CA VAL A 38 12.66 7.45 -3.36
C VAL A 38 11.42 7.06 -2.55
N PHE A 39 11.17 5.76 -2.35
CA PHE A 39 10.05 5.29 -1.55
C PHE A 39 10.14 5.78 -0.10
N LEU A 40 11.29 5.63 0.53
CA LEU A 40 11.51 6.12 1.90
C LEU A 40 11.37 7.63 1.99
N LEU A 41 11.85 8.39 1.01
CA LEU A 41 11.68 9.83 0.97
C LEU A 41 10.21 10.23 0.92
N ILE A 42 9.41 9.57 0.08
CA ILE A 42 7.95 9.81 0.01
C ILE A 42 7.28 9.48 1.35
N VAL A 43 7.60 8.32 1.94
CA VAL A 43 7.03 7.92 3.24
C VAL A 43 7.41 8.93 4.33
N LEU A 44 8.67 9.35 4.39
CA LEU A 44 9.13 10.35 5.35
C LEU A 44 8.44 11.70 5.13
N ALA A 45 8.31 12.15 3.88
CA ALA A 45 7.60 13.38 3.55
C ALA A 45 6.13 13.34 3.97
N VAL A 46 5.46 12.20 3.80
CA VAL A 46 4.05 12.02 4.15
C VAL A 46 3.86 11.93 5.67
N VAL A 47 4.75 11.24 6.38
CA VAL A 47 4.63 11.00 7.84
C VAL A 47 5.11 12.21 8.65
N ILE A 48 6.30 12.73 8.33
CA ILE A 48 6.96 13.79 9.09
C ILE A 48 6.59 15.18 8.54
N GLY A 49 6.32 15.27 7.24
CA GLY A 49 6.02 16.52 6.55
C GLY A 49 4.96 17.39 7.23
N PRO A 50 3.83 16.87 7.69
CA PRO A 50 2.79 17.66 8.38
C PRO A 50 3.22 18.25 9.73
N TRP A 51 4.28 17.76 10.34
CA TRP A 51 4.85 18.37 11.56
C TRP A 51 5.73 19.58 11.24
N ILE A 52 6.34 19.56 10.06
CA ILE A 52 7.19 20.64 9.55
C ILE A 52 6.29 21.68 8.85
N TRP A 53 5.43 21.21 7.96
CA TRP A 53 4.51 22.02 7.16
C TRP A 53 3.11 21.99 7.78
N ARG A 54 2.87 22.93 8.69
CA ARG A 54 1.67 22.94 9.55
C ARG A 54 0.43 23.60 8.91
N LEU A 55 0.39 23.77 7.61
CA LEU A 55 -0.78 24.29 6.92
C LEU A 55 -1.91 23.27 6.93
N ASP A 56 -3.12 23.74 7.19
CA ASP A 56 -4.32 22.90 7.15
C ASP A 56 -4.65 22.53 5.69
N PRO A 57 -4.66 21.24 5.32
CA PRO A 57 -4.97 20.80 3.95
C PRO A 57 -6.40 21.08 3.53
N THR A 58 -7.30 21.35 4.50
CA THR A 58 -8.73 21.61 4.27
C THR A 58 -9.10 23.10 4.37
N PHE A 59 -8.16 23.93 4.80
CA PHE A 59 -8.41 25.37 4.98
C PHE A 59 -8.79 26.01 3.66
N VAL A 60 -9.93 26.69 3.66
CA VAL A 60 -10.42 27.53 2.56
C VAL A 60 -10.60 28.93 3.12
N GLU A 61 -10.08 29.92 2.40
CA GLU A 61 -10.23 31.31 2.80
C GLU A 61 -11.71 31.71 2.87
N PRO A 62 -12.22 32.17 4.02
CA PRO A 62 -13.65 32.49 4.18
C PRO A 62 -14.05 33.76 3.43
N ASN A 63 -13.09 34.66 3.14
CA ASN A 63 -13.34 35.87 2.37
C ASN A 63 -13.23 35.55 0.87
N ALA A 64 -14.34 35.74 0.15
CA ALA A 64 -14.43 35.48 -1.28
C ALA A 64 -13.38 36.25 -2.12
N ALA A 65 -13.10 37.51 -1.75
CA ALA A 65 -12.11 38.31 -2.46
C ALA A 65 -10.67 37.77 -2.31
N ASP A 66 -10.33 37.32 -1.11
CA ASP A 66 -9.00 36.76 -0.83
C ASP A 66 -8.88 35.33 -1.32
N MET A 67 -9.98 34.55 -1.30
CA MET A 67 -10.05 33.26 -1.94
C MET A 67 -9.79 33.34 -3.45
N ILE A 68 -10.34 34.34 -4.14
CA ILE A 68 -10.10 34.53 -5.57
C ILE A 68 -8.61 34.85 -5.84
N LYS A 69 -7.96 35.63 -4.97
CA LYS A 69 -6.54 35.96 -5.09
C LYS A 69 -5.65 34.74 -4.83
N SER A 70 -6.03 33.87 -3.89
CA SER A 70 -5.25 32.70 -3.50
C SER A 70 -5.43 31.51 -4.45
N ARG A 71 -6.38 31.55 -5.38
CA ARG A 71 -6.67 30.45 -6.33
C ARG A 71 -5.55 30.27 -7.36
N ASN A 72 -5.19 29.01 -7.64
CA ASN A 72 -4.26 28.62 -8.70
C ASN A 72 -2.94 29.41 -8.69
N GLN A 73 -2.46 29.78 -7.50
CA GLN A 73 -1.15 30.41 -7.40
C GLN A 73 -0.05 29.42 -7.77
N GLY A 74 0.96 29.93 -8.48
CA GLY A 74 2.15 29.16 -8.79
C GLY A 74 2.99 28.83 -7.54
N PRO A 75 4.02 28.00 -7.70
CA PRO A 75 4.94 27.68 -6.62
C PRO A 75 5.59 28.94 -6.01
N SER A 76 5.56 29.01 -4.68
CA SER A 76 6.14 30.11 -3.89
C SER A 76 6.73 29.57 -2.58
N LEU A 77 7.46 30.42 -1.85
CA LEU A 77 7.97 30.03 -0.52
C LEU A 77 6.87 29.74 0.49
N ALA A 78 5.70 30.40 0.36
CA ALA A 78 4.54 30.15 1.20
C ALA A 78 3.76 28.90 0.76
N HIS A 79 3.78 28.57 -0.53
CA HIS A 79 3.10 27.42 -1.13
C HIS A 79 4.03 26.73 -2.13
N PRO A 80 4.93 25.83 -1.70
CA PRO A 80 5.98 25.25 -2.57
C PRO A 80 5.45 24.54 -3.83
N PHE A 81 4.24 23.97 -3.77
CA PHE A 81 3.57 23.37 -4.94
C PHE A 81 2.39 24.22 -5.45
N GLY A 82 2.28 25.46 -4.94
CA GLY A 82 1.17 26.33 -5.28
C GLY A 82 -0.13 25.97 -4.59
N THR A 83 -1.23 26.56 -5.06
CA THR A 83 -2.56 26.39 -4.51
C THR A 83 -3.54 25.83 -5.54
N ASP A 84 -4.60 25.18 -5.06
CA ASP A 84 -5.67 24.66 -5.90
C ASP A 84 -6.75 25.72 -6.28
N GLN A 85 -7.83 25.26 -6.92
CA GLN A 85 -8.95 26.13 -7.33
C GLN A 85 -9.70 26.76 -6.15
N LEU A 86 -9.53 26.29 -4.93
CA LEU A 86 -10.14 26.80 -3.71
C LEU A 86 -9.14 27.56 -2.83
N GLY A 87 -7.91 27.80 -3.34
CA GLY A 87 -6.85 28.47 -2.61
C GLY A 87 -6.13 27.60 -1.57
N ARG A 88 -6.40 26.29 -1.53
CA ARG A 88 -5.79 25.36 -0.55
C ARG A 88 -4.39 24.99 -0.97
N ASP A 89 -3.49 24.82 0.01
CA ASP A 89 -2.10 24.43 -0.22
C ASP A 89 -1.99 23.01 -0.80
N LEU A 90 -1.38 22.88 -1.97
CA LEU A 90 -1.24 21.59 -2.65
C LEU A 90 -0.28 20.65 -1.93
N LEU A 91 0.81 21.17 -1.31
CA LEU A 91 1.75 20.33 -0.57
C LEU A 91 1.10 19.72 0.68
N ALA A 92 0.37 20.51 1.45
CA ALA A 92 -0.38 20.01 2.61
C ALA A 92 -1.39 18.95 2.21
N ARG A 93 -2.10 19.15 1.09
CA ARG A 93 -3.04 18.17 0.55
C ARG A 93 -2.39 16.89 0.05
N MET A 94 -1.24 17.00 -0.62
CA MET A 94 -0.48 15.81 -1.05
C MET A 94 -0.01 14.98 0.15
N MET A 95 0.45 15.62 1.22
CA MET A 95 0.83 14.92 2.44
C MET A 95 -0.37 14.26 3.12
N ALA A 96 -1.49 14.95 3.22
CA ALA A 96 -2.73 14.40 3.80
C ALA A 96 -3.25 13.21 2.98
N GLY A 97 -3.36 13.35 1.65
CA GLY A 97 -3.74 12.28 0.74
C GLY A 97 -2.76 11.11 0.75
N GLY A 98 -1.46 11.39 0.86
CA GLY A 98 -0.42 10.37 0.98
C GLY A 98 -0.57 9.51 2.24
N LYS A 99 -0.92 10.10 3.39
CA LYS A 99 -1.22 9.34 4.63
C LYS A 99 -2.38 8.37 4.43
N VAL A 100 -3.45 8.87 3.81
CA VAL A 100 -4.62 8.03 3.51
C VAL A 100 -4.24 6.89 2.57
N SER A 101 -3.50 7.17 1.49
CA SER A 101 -3.05 6.16 0.53
C SER A 101 -2.14 5.10 1.17
N LEU A 102 -1.18 5.52 2.01
CA LEU A 102 -0.31 4.59 2.73
C LEU A 102 -1.10 3.72 3.72
N ALA A 103 -2.02 4.33 4.48
CA ALA A 103 -2.84 3.60 5.44
C ALA A 103 -3.73 2.55 4.75
N VAL A 104 -4.39 2.93 3.62
CA VAL A 104 -5.18 2.00 2.80
C VAL A 104 -4.31 0.87 2.28
N GLY A 105 -3.19 1.20 1.64
CA GLY A 105 -2.31 0.19 1.05
C GLY A 105 -1.75 -0.80 2.09
N MET A 106 -1.31 -0.31 3.25
CA MET A 106 -0.84 -1.17 4.33
C MET A 106 -1.94 -2.06 4.90
N THR A 107 -3.13 -1.49 5.14
CA THR A 107 -4.26 -2.26 5.68
C THR A 107 -4.70 -3.34 4.68
N ALA A 108 -4.82 -3.00 3.41
CA ALA A 108 -5.15 -3.94 2.35
C ALA A 108 -4.11 -5.06 2.25
N MET A 109 -2.82 -4.72 2.25
CA MET A 109 -1.73 -5.69 2.21
C MET A 109 -1.76 -6.65 3.41
N LEU A 110 -1.92 -6.14 4.63
CA LEU A 110 -1.96 -6.96 5.84
C LEU A 110 -3.18 -7.91 5.85
N LEU A 111 -4.36 -7.39 5.53
CA LEU A 111 -5.57 -8.21 5.44
C LEU A 111 -5.43 -9.30 4.38
N SER A 112 -4.93 -8.94 3.21
CA SER A 112 -4.68 -9.86 2.11
C SER A 112 -3.68 -10.94 2.48
N LEU A 113 -2.58 -10.58 3.14
CA LEU A 113 -1.57 -11.52 3.60
C LEU A 113 -2.15 -12.51 4.62
N VAL A 114 -2.86 -12.00 5.63
CA VAL A 114 -3.44 -12.85 6.69
C VAL A 114 -4.51 -13.79 6.12
N LEU A 115 -5.46 -13.26 5.37
CA LEU A 115 -6.55 -14.05 4.82
C LEU A 115 -6.07 -15.03 3.75
N GLY A 116 -5.21 -14.59 2.82
CA GLY A 116 -4.65 -15.44 1.78
C GLY A 116 -3.81 -16.57 2.35
N THR A 117 -2.95 -16.27 3.34
CA THR A 117 -2.16 -17.29 4.03
C THR A 117 -3.04 -18.25 4.79
N ALA A 118 -4.05 -17.77 5.52
CA ALA A 118 -4.97 -18.61 6.26
C ALA A 118 -5.74 -19.58 5.33
N ILE A 119 -6.30 -19.07 4.23
CA ILE A 119 -7.00 -19.89 3.24
C ILE A 119 -6.04 -20.89 2.60
N GLY A 120 -4.85 -20.45 2.17
CA GLY A 120 -3.86 -21.31 1.54
C GLY A 120 -3.37 -22.43 2.46
N VAL A 121 -3.10 -22.13 3.74
CA VAL A 121 -2.69 -23.13 4.73
C VAL A 121 -3.81 -24.12 5.01
N ILE A 122 -5.06 -23.66 5.18
CA ILE A 122 -6.21 -24.53 5.43
C ILE A 122 -6.46 -25.44 4.23
N ALA A 123 -6.43 -24.89 3.00
CA ALA A 123 -6.61 -25.69 1.79
C ALA A 123 -5.49 -26.73 1.62
N GLY A 124 -4.23 -26.33 1.85
CA GLY A 124 -3.09 -27.23 1.73
C GLY A 124 -3.05 -28.33 2.80
N TYR A 125 -3.48 -28.02 4.04
CA TYR A 125 -3.48 -28.98 5.12
C TYR A 125 -4.68 -29.93 5.07
N PHE A 126 -5.87 -29.41 4.81
CA PHE A 126 -7.10 -30.20 4.79
C PHE A 126 -7.56 -30.48 3.36
N LYS A 127 -7.11 -31.59 2.77
CA LYS A 127 -7.48 -32.02 1.40
C LYS A 127 -8.99 -32.06 1.12
N ARG A 128 -9.82 -32.23 2.16
CA ARG A 128 -11.29 -32.22 2.01
C ARG A 128 -11.87 -30.83 1.82
N LEU A 129 -11.18 -29.80 2.33
CA LEU A 129 -11.58 -28.40 2.23
C LEU A 129 -11.01 -27.70 1.00
N ASP A 130 -10.00 -28.26 0.37
CA ASP A 130 -9.36 -27.70 -0.82
C ASP A 130 -10.36 -27.43 -1.95
N GLY A 131 -11.14 -28.42 -2.36
CA GLY A 131 -12.16 -28.27 -3.40
C GLY A 131 -13.21 -27.19 -3.12
N PRO A 132 -13.89 -27.18 -1.96
CA PRO A 132 -14.84 -26.14 -1.59
C PRO A 132 -14.19 -24.74 -1.49
N LEU A 133 -13.01 -24.61 -0.90
CA LEU A 133 -12.30 -23.34 -0.78
C LEU A 133 -11.88 -22.79 -2.14
N MET A 134 -11.36 -23.64 -3.03
CA MET A 134 -11.01 -23.23 -4.39
C MET A 134 -12.24 -22.75 -5.18
N ARG A 135 -13.37 -23.46 -5.09
CA ARG A 135 -14.63 -23.01 -5.73
C ARG A 135 -15.13 -21.69 -5.17
N PHE A 136 -14.95 -21.47 -3.87
CA PHE A 136 -15.29 -20.20 -3.25
C PHE A 136 -14.41 -19.05 -3.77
N THR A 137 -13.11 -19.27 -3.88
CA THR A 137 -12.20 -18.28 -4.47
C THR A 137 -12.51 -18.00 -5.94
N ASP A 138 -12.81 -19.06 -6.73
CA ASP A 138 -13.21 -18.92 -8.13
C ASP A 138 -14.50 -18.10 -8.28
N LEU A 139 -15.47 -18.26 -7.38
CA LEU A 139 -16.69 -17.46 -7.36
C LEU A 139 -16.38 -15.98 -7.20
N PHE A 140 -15.49 -15.62 -6.27
CA PHE A 140 -15.06 -14.23 -6.10
C PHE A 140 -14.30 -13.68 -7.31
N LEU A 141 -13.51 -14.52 -7.96
CA LEU A 141 -12.77 -14.13 -9.18
C LEU A 141 -13.69 -13.97 -10.39
N ALA A 142 -14.79 -14.72 -10.46
CA ALA A 142 -15.77 -14.64 -11.54
C ALA A 142 -16.60 -13.34 -11.50
N LEU A 143 -16.77 -12.75 -10.30
CA LEU A 143 -17.54 -11.52 -10.16
C LEU A 143 -16.81 -10.32 -10.83
N PRO A 144 -17.49 -9.51 -11.62
CA PRO A 144 -16.86 -8.35 -12.25
C PRO A 144 -16.48 -7.31 -11.16
N LEU A 145 -15.24 -6.87 -11.22
CA LEU A 145 -14.57 -6.06 -10.19
C LEU A 145 -15.33 -4.75 -9.88
N LEU A 146 -15.68 -3.97 -10.90
CA LEU A 146 -16.30 -2.66 -10.74
C LEU A 146 -17.74 -2.72 -10.18
N PRO A 147 -18.64 -3.57 -10.68
CA PRO A 147 -19.96 -3.76 -10.09
C PRO A 147 -19.90 -4.22 -8.64
N LEU A 148 -18.97 -5.13 -8.30
CA LEU A 148 -18.80 -5.61 -6.93
C LEU A 148 -18.38 -4.47 -5.99
N LEU A 149 -17.41 -3.64 -6.40
CA LEU A 149 -16.97 -2.49 -5.64
C LEU A 149 -18.12 -1.50 -5.41
N LEU A 150 -18.86 -1.18 -6.47
CA LEU A 150 -19.98 -0.26 -6.40
C LEU A 150 -21.06 -0.77 -5.42
N LEU A 151 -21.39 -2.06 -5.52
CA LEU A 151 -22.34 -2.72 -4.64
C LEU A 151 -21.86 -2.68 -3.17
N MET A 152 -20.60 -3.00 -2.92
CA MET A 152 -20.01 -2.97 -1.58
C MET A 152 -20.05 -1.55 -1.00
N VAL A 153 -19.67 -0.54 -1.79
CA VAL A 153 -19.70 0.85 -1.34
C VAL A 153 -21.12 1.30 -1.05
N THR A 154 -22.09 0.98 -1.91
CA THR A 154 -23.49 1.42 -1.70
C THR A 154 -24.16 0.74 -0.50
N LEU A 155 -23.91 -0.56 -0.30
CA LEU A 155 -24.56 -1.31 0.79
C LEU A 155 -23.91 -1.10 2.16
N PHE A 156 -22.59 -1.00 2.20
CA PHE A 156 -21.87 -1.06 3.48
C PHE A 156 -21.29 0.26 3.94
N ARG A 157 -21.21 1.29 3.08
CA ARG A 157 -20.61 2.58 3.43
C ARG A 157 -21.24 3.20 4.68
N GLU A 158 -22.57 3.27 4.73
CA GLU A 158 -23.26 3.89 5.86
C GLU A 158 -23.13 3.09 7.15
N SER A 159 -23.30 1.76 7.06
CA SER A 159 -23.20 0.89 8.22
C SER A 159 -21.80 0.85 8.82
N LEU A 160 -20.75 0.86 7.98
CA LEU A 160 -19.37 0.89 8.42
C LEU A 160 -18.95 2.27 8.91
N ALA A 161 -19.41 3.33 8.26
CA ALA A 161 -19.15 4.70 8.69
C ALA A 161 -19.77 5.00 10.06
N GLN A 162 -20.95 4.47 10.36
CA GLN A 162 -21.59 4.60 11.67
C GLN A 162 -20.88 3.84 12.78
N ARG A 163 -20.34 2.65 12.48
CA ARG A 163 -19.65 1.81 13.49
C ARG A 163 -18.21 2.18 13.73
N PHE A 164 -17.47 2.54 12.68
CA PHE A 164 -16.02 2.70 12.70
C PHE A 164 -15.56 4.11 12.32
N GLY A 165 -16.49 5.01 12.02
CA GLY A 165 -16.19 6.33 11.47
C GLY A 165 -16.03 6.30 9.93
N PRO A 166 -16.18 7.46 9.28
CA PRO A 166 -16.23 7.55 7.80
C PRO A 166 -14.93 7.14 7.14
N GLU A 167 -13.79 7.37 7.81
CA GLU A 167 -12.48 7.03 7.25
C GLU A 167 -12.20 5.52 7.35
N LEU A 168 -12.34 4.94 8.54
CA LEU A 168 -12.12 3.49 8.76
C LEU A 168 -13.11 2.63 7.98
N GLY A 169 -14.37 3.06 7.85
CA GLY A 169 -15.36 2.36 7.04
C GLY A 169 -14.94 2.28 5.57
N THR A 170 -14.39 3.36 5.02
CA THR A 170 -13.89 3.41 3.65
C THR A 170 -12.63 2.55 3.49
N PHE A 171 -11.72 2.57 4.47
CA PHE A 171 -10.53 1.70 4.47
C PHE A 171 -10.87 0.22 4.45
N LEU A 172 -11.82 -0.19 5.30
CA LEU A 172 -12.28 -1.58 5.35
C LEU A 172 -12.90 -2.05 4.03
N LEU A 173 -13.69 -1.19 3.38
CA LEU A 173 -14.27 -1.50 2.07
C LEU A 173 -13.21 -1.69 0.99
N ILE A 174 -12.21 -0.81 0.93
CA ILE A 174 -11.12 -0.89 -0.04
C ILE A 174 -10.26 -2.14 0.25
N ALA A 175 -9.97 -2.42 1.51
CA ALA A 175 -9.20 -3.60 1.92
C ALA A 175 -9.91 -4.91 1.57
N LEU A 176 -11.24 -5.00 1.78
CA LEU A 176 -12.06 -6.12 1.36
C LEU A 176 -12.08 -6.29 -0.17
N TYR A 177 -12.09 -5.18 -0.89
CA TYR A 177 -12.01 -5.18 -2.34
C TYR A 177 -10.66 -5.67 -2.86
N ASP A 178 -9.54 -5.26 -2.25
CA ASP A 178 -8.20 -5.70 -2.63
C ASP A 178 -7.92 -7.16 -2.27
N PHE A 179 -8.66 -7.74 -1.31
CA PHE A 179 -8.60 -9.17 -0.97
C PHE A 179 -8.76 -10.07 -2.20
N ARG A 180 -9.56 -9.66 -3.18
CA ARG A 180 -9.67 -10.35 -4.46
C ARG A 180 -8.34 -10.49 -5.23
N ARG A 181 -7.40 -9.55 -5.06
CA ARG A 181 -6.08 -9.62 -5.72
C ARG A 181 -5.19 -10.73 -5.18
N VAL A 182 -5.39 -11.09 -3.92
CA VAL A 182 -4.58 -12.11 -3.23
C VAL A 182 -5.04 -13.53 -3.55
N LEU A 183 -6.30 -13.66 -3.98
CA LEU A 183 -6.85 -14.95 -4.42
C LEU A 183 -6.45 -15.34 -5.85
N ARG A 184 -5.64 -14.53 -6.52
CA ARG A 184 -4.98 -14.86 -7.81
C ARG A 184 -3.61 -15.49 -7.57
#